data_f3b844eb5872cfbedfc20d3df5f4d70c
#
_entry.id   f3b844eb5872cfbedfc20d3df5f4d70c
#
_cell.length_a   1.000
_cell.length_b   1.000
_cell.length_c   1.000
_cell.angle_alpha   90.00
_cell.angle_beta   90.00
_cell.angle_gamma   90.00
#
_symmetry.space_group_name_H-M   'P 1'
#
loop_
_entity.id
_entity.type
_entity.pdbx_description
1 polymer ?
#
loop_
_entity_poly.entity_id
_entity_poly.type
_entity_poly.pdbx_seq_one_letter_code
_entity_poly.pdbx_strand_id
1 'polypeptide(L)' 'AGMHQDVVDVILFAEPKRIVYVSCNPATQARDLQLLDAKYKVKAVQPVDMFPHTHHVENVVLLELRNED' A
#
# COMPACT_ATOMS: atom_id res chain seq x y z
N ALA A 1 -9.03 -6.48 -5.34
CA ALA A 1 -7.85 -7.24 -5.70
C ALA A 1 -6.60 -6.47 -5.30
N GLY A 2 -5.61 -7.18 -4.84
CA GLY A 2 -4.34 -6.58 -4.48
C GLY A 2 -3.39 -6.47 -5.67
N MET A 3 -2.16 -6.11 -5.39
CA MET A 3 -1.12 -6.07 -6.40
C MET A 3 -0.67 -7.49 -6.75
N HIS A 4 -0.38 -7.70 -8.03
CA HIS A 4 0.30 -8.91 -8.44
C HIS A 4 1.74 -8.89 -7.96
N GLN A 5 2.31 -10.07 -7.78
CA GLN A 5 3.70 -10.19 -7.37
C GLN A 5 4.64 -9.46 -8.32
N ASP A 6 4.33 -9.47 -9.62
CA ASP A 6 5.15 -8.77 -10.62
C ASP A 6 5.22 -7.27 -10.34
N VAL A 7 4.11 -6.67 -9.92
CA VAL A 7 4.07 -5.25 -9.60
C VAL A 7 4.91 -4.97 -8.35
N VAL A 8 4.78 -5.82 -7.34
CA VAL A 8 5.58 -5.71 -6.13
C VAL A 8 7.07 -5.79 -6.46
N ASP A 9 7.44 -6.74 -7.32
CA ASP A 9 8.84 -6.91 -7.73
C ASP A 9 9.37 -5.68 -8.45
N VAL A 10 8.56 -5.08 -9.32
CA VAL A 10 8.95 -3.85 -10.03
C VAL A 10 9.17 -2.71 -9.04
N ILE A 11 8.28 -2.57 -8.07
CA ILE A 11 8.42 -1.53 -7.04
C ILE A 11 9.70 -1.72 -6.24
N LEU A 12 9.97 -2.95 -5.82
CA LEU A 12 11.17 -3.26 -5.04
C LEU A 12 12.45 -3.04 -5.86
N PHE A 13 12.37 -3.25 -7.17
CA PHE A 13 13.50 -3.01 -8.06
C PHE A 13 13.71 -1.53 -8.33
N ALA A 14 12.64 -0.81 -8.66
CA ALA A 14 12.71 0.61 -9.04
C ALA A 14 12.98 1.52 -7.84
N GLU A 15 12.60 1.09 -6.66
CA GLU A 15 12.78 1.81 -5.41
C GLU A 15 12.27 3.26 -5.44
N PRO A 16 10.99 3.48 -5.83
CA PRO A 16 10.43 4.82 -5.73
C PRO A 16 10.47 5.30 -4.28
N LYS A 17 10.65 6.57 -4.07
CA LYS A 17 10.80 7.12 -2.71
C LYS A 17 9.51 7.06 -1.91
N ARG A 18 8.39 7.21 -2.58
CA ARG A 18 7.06 7.20 -1.95
C ARG A 18 6.08 6.44 -2.80
N ILE A 19 5.14 5.78 -2.13
CA ILE A 19 4.07 5.05 -2.79
C ILE A 19 2.78 5.41 -2.09
N VAL A 20 1.75 5.74 -2.88
CA VAL A 20 0.39 5.87 -2.37
C VAL A 20 -0.37 4.65 -2.83
N TYR A 21 -0.81 3.83 -1.89
CA TYR A 21 -1.51 2.59 -2.18
C TYR A 21 -2.95 2.70 -1.73
N VAL A 22 -3.87 2.58 -2.68
CA VAL A 22 -5.31 2.63 -2.42
C VAL A 22 -5.88 1.24 -2.63
N SER A 23 -6.60 0.73 -1.65
CA SER A 23 -7.21 -0.59 -1.74
C SER A 23 -8.53 -0.63 -0.98
N CYS A 24 -9.52 -1.32 -1.55
CA CYS A 24 -10.78 -1.59 -0.88
C CYS A 24 -10.78 -2.95 -0.18
N ASN A 25 -9.69 -3.70 -0.27
CA ASN A 25 -9.57 -5.02 0.35
C ASN A 25 -8.44 -5.00 1.39
N PRO A 26 -8.79 -4.88 2.69
CA PRO A 26 -7.76 -4.79 3.72
C PRO A 26 -6.90 -6.04 3.85
N ALA A 27 -7.44 -7.22 3.54
CA ALA A 27 -6.66 -8.44 3.65
C ALA A 27 -5.54 -8.51 2.61
N THR A 28 -5.85 -8.19 1.34
CA THR A 28 -4.84 -8.18 0.30
C THR A 28 -3.87 -7.01 0.48
N GLN A 29 -4.37 -5.88 0.96
CA GLN A 29 -3.50 -4.75 1.26
C GLN A 29 -2.48 -5.10 2.34
N ALA A 30 -2.92 -5.77 3.40
CA ALA A 30 -2.01 -6.18 4.47
C ALA A 30 -0.93 -7.11 3.95
N ARG A 31 -1.28 -8.06 3.07
CA ARG A 31 -0.32 -8.96 2.45
C ARG A 31 0.70 -8.19 1.61
N ASP A 32 0.22 -7.26 0.80
CA ASP A 32 1.10 -6.47 -0.08
C ASP A 32 2.04 -5.58 0.75
N LEU A 33 1.53 -4.98 1.82
CA LEU A 33 2.35 -4.18 2.72
C LEU A 33 3.44 -5.02 3.37
N GLN A 34 3.12 -6.27 3.72
CA GLN A 34 4.10 -7.17 4.29
C GLN A 34 5.21 -7.49 3.28
N LEU A 35 4.86 -7.68 2.01
CA LEU A 35 5.84 -7.91 0.96
C LEU A 35 6.74 -6.69 0.73
N LEU A 36 6.19 -5.50 0.89
CA LEU A 36 6.94 -4.26 0.69
C LEU A 36 7.74 -3.84 1.93
N ASP A 37 7.48 -4.46 3.08
CA ASP A 37 8.07 -4.06 4.35
C ASP A 37 9.60 -4.12 4.35
N ALA A 38 10.18 -4.96 3.51
CA ALA A 38 11.62 -5.10 3.42
C ALA A 38 12.31 -3.76 3.07
N LYS A 39 11.65 -2.94 2.24
CA LYS A 39 12.21 -1.67 1.77
C LYS A 39 11.38 -0.45 2.12
N TYR A 40 10.14 -0.64 2.55
CA TYR A 40 9.21 0.46 2.79
C TYR A 40 8.64 0.42 4.18
N LYS A 41 8.33 1.59 4.71
CA LYS A 41 7.62 1.72 5.97
C LYS A 41 6.30 2.46 5.73
N VAL A 42 5.30 2.13 6.51
CA VAL A 42 4.02 2.82 6.47
C VAL A 42 4.15 4.15 7.21
N LYS A 43 3.93 5.24 6.49
CA LYS A 43 3.97 6.58 7.09
C LYS A 43 2.61 7.03 7.58
N ALA A 44 1.56 6.68 6.85
CA ALA A 44 0.21 7.09 7.19
C ALA A 44 -0.79 6.12 6.61
N VAL A 45 -1.89 5.93 7.31
CA VAL A 45 -3.03 5.15 6.84
C VAL A 45 -4.27 6.02 7.01
N GLN A 46 -5.00 6.22 5.93
CA GLN A 46 -6.19 7.04 5.93
C GLN A 46 -7.35 6.25 5.34
N PRO A 47 -8.31 5.79 6.15
CA PRO A 47 -9.51 5.20 5.60
C PRO A 47 -10.39 6.30 4.99
N VAL A 48 -10.92 6.03 3.82
CA VAL A 48 -11.78 6.97 3.11
C VAL A 48 -13.10 6.30 2.82
N ASP A 49 -14.18 6.90 3.28
CA ASP A 49 -15.53 6.44 3.04
C ASP A 49 -16.02 7.11 1.76
N MET A 50 -15.99 6.36 0.68
CA MET A 50 -16.24 6.91 -0.66
C MET A 50 -17.70 7.28 -0.90
N PHE A 51 -18.63 6.51 -0.33
CA PHE A 51 -20.06 6.71 -0.57
C PHE A 51 -20.83 6.51 0.73
N PRO A 52 -21.61 7.50 1.16
CA PRO A 52 -22.31 7.40 2.44
C PRO A 52 -23.38 6.31 2.50
N HIS A 53 -23.79 5.77 1.36
CA HIS A 53 -24.82 4.71 1.31
C HIS A 53 -24.27 3.35 0.93
N THR A 54 -22.96 3.21 0.85
CA THR A 54 -22.33 1.92 0.54
C THR A 54 -21.41 1.53 1.68
N HIS A 55 -21.15 0.23 1.79
CA HIS A 55 -20.25 -0.29 2.81
C HIS A 55 -18.80 -0.36 2.32
N HIS A 56 -18.51 0.34 1.26
CA HIS A 56 -17.15 0.34 0.68
C HIS A 56 -16.32 1.43 1.32
N VAL A 57 -15.31 1.00 2.07
CA VAL A 57 -14.30 1.89 2.64
C VAL A 57 -12.99 1.57 1.94
N GLU A 58 -12.36 2.57 1.37
CA GLU A 58 -11.03 2.41 0.80
C GLU A 58 -10.00 2.86 1.81
N ASN A 59 -8.90 2.11 1.88
CA ASN A 59 -7.74 2.50 2.67
C ASN A 59 -6.69 3.10 1.76
N VAL A 60 -6.28 4.30 2.09
CA VAL A 60 -5.16 4.95 1.43
C VAL A 60 -3.95 4.85 2.36
N VAL A 61 -2.91 4.21 1.88
CA VAL A 61 -1.69 3.99 2.67
C VAL A 61 -0.54 4.72 1.99
N LEU A 62 0.14 5.55 2.74
CA LEU A 62 1.35 6.20 2.28
C LEU A 62 2.56 5.40 2.76
N LEU A 63 3.36 4.95 1.82
CA LEU A 63 4.59 4.23 2.09
C LEU A 63 5.78 5.09 1.72
N GLU A 64 6.83 4.97 2.50
CA GLU A 64 8.05 5.70 2.25
C GLU A 64 9.24 4.74 2.28
N LEU A 65 10.12 4.89 1.31
CA LEU A 65 11.32 4.06 1.22
C LEU A 65 12.15 4.20 2.49
N ARG A 66 12.54 3.07 3.06
CA ARG A 66 13.39 3.08 4.23
C ARG A 66 14.76 3.64 3.86
N ASN A 67 15.19 4.58 4.64
CA ASN A 67 16.48 5.20 4.43
C ASN A 67 17.45 4.59 5.44
N GLU A 68 18.14 3.57 5.00
CA GLU A 68 19.12 2.89 5.85
C GLU A 68 20.52 3.42 5.54
N ASP A 69 21.03 4.11 6.48
CA ASP A 69 22.42 4.58 6.41
C ASP A 69 23.30 3.70 7.30
#